data_506d0136773c9189452a80689127e3de
#
_entry.id   506d0136773c9189452a80689127e3de
#
_cell.length_a   1.000
_cell.length_b   1.000
_cell.length_c   1.000
_cell.angle_alpha   90.00
_cell.angle_beta   90.00
_cell.angle_gamma   90.00
#
_symmetry.space_group_name_H-M   'P 1'
#
loop_
_entity.id
_entity.type
_entity.pdbx_description
1 polymer ?
#
loop_
_entity_poly.entity_id
_entity_poly.type
_entity_poly.pdbx_seq_one_letter_code
_entity_poly.pdbx_strand_id
1 'polypeptide(L)'
;KIMNETTPLLLRAARGENVERPPVWMMRQAGRYMKVYRDLRDNHPSFRERSENPDLSYEISMQPFKAFKPDGVILFSDILTPLPGMGINFEIIESKGPIIEDPIRNIHQIENLKELIPNESLSFVGEVLSSLKKDVSSEATVLGFVGAPWTLAAYVVEGKSSKNYSL
;
A
#
# COMPACT_ATOMS: atom_id res chain seq x y z
N LYS A 1 -29.27 9.73 -19.07
CA LYS A 1 -28.28 8.71 -18.66
C LYS A 1 -28.68 8.24 -17.28
N ILE A 2 -29.14 7.01 -17.17
CA ILE A 2 -29.47 6.39 -15.89
C ILE A 2 -28.20 6.40 -15.06
N MET A 3 -28.21 7.11 -13.93
CA MET A 3 -27.09 7.08 -12.98
C MET A 3 -26.97 5.65 -12.44
N ASN A 4 -25.84 5.05 -12.66
CA ASN A 4 -25.57 3.69 -12.21
C ASN A 4 -25.22 3.77 -10.72
N GLU A 5 -26.23 3.69 -9.84
CA GLU A 5 -26.11 3.80 -8.37
C GLU A 5 -25.16 2.73 -7.76
N THR A 6 -24.71 1.79 -8.57
CA THR A 6 -23.84 0.68 -8.16
C THR A 6 -22.34 1.01 -8.26
N THR A 7 -21.95 2.14 -8.85
CA THR A 7 -20.53 2.54 -8.99
C THR A 7 -20.16 3.52 -7.90
N PRO A 8 -19.09 3.27 -7.12
CA PRO A 8 -18.65 4.14 -6.04
C PRO A 8 -18.37 5.58 -6.51
N LEU A 9 -18.70 6.56 -5.66
CA LEU A 9 -18.60 7.99 -5.93
C LEU A 9 -17.20 8.41 -6.41
N LEU A 10 -16.16 7.97 -5.71
CA LEU A 10 -14.77 8.29 -6.06
C LEU A 10 -14.39 7.76 -7.45
N LEU A 11 -14.84 6.56 -7.82
CA LEU A 11 -14.57 5.98 -9.14
C LEU A 11 -15.31 6.74 -10.25
N ARG A 12 -16.54 7.17 -10.02
CA ARG A 12 -17.31 8.01 -10.95
C ARG A 12 -16.62 9.35 -11.17
N ALA A 13 -16.20 10.01 -10.09
CA ALA A 13 -15.46 11.27 -10.18
C ALA A 13 -14.13 11.11 -10.93
N ALA A 14 -13.38 10.03 -10.67
CA ALA A 14 -12.12 9.75 -11.36
C ALA A 14 -12.29 9.50 -12.86
N ARG A 15 -13.47 9.08 -13.30
CA ARG A 15 -13.84 8.92 -14.72
C ARG A 15 -14.35 10.22 -15.38
N GLY A 16 -14.36 11.33 -14.64
CA GLY A 16 -14.87 12.61 -15.12
C GLY A 16 -16.41 12.66 -15.22
N GLU A 17 -17.12 11.77 -14.53
CA GLU A 17 -18.58 11.81 -14.46
C GLU A 17 -19.03 12.93 -13.52
N ASN A 18 -20.23 13.48 -13.80
CA ASN A 18 -20.86 14.40 -12.86
C ASN A 18 -21.27 13.62 -11.61
N VAL A 19 -20.84 14.11 -10.45
CA VAL A 19 -21.13 13.52 -9.15
C VAL A 19 -21.86 14.52 -8.27
N GLU A 20 -22.66 14.01 -7.35
CA GLU A 20 -23.54 14.80 -6.45
C GLU A 20 -22.77 15.61 -5.40
N ARG A 21 -21.54 15.22 -5.10
CA ARG A 21 -20.62 15.92 -4.20
C ARG A 21 -19.18 15.51 -4.48
N PRO A 22 -18.17 16.28 -4.05
CA PRO A 22 -16.78 15.81 -4.08
C PRO A 22 -16.61 14.55 -3.23
N PRO A 23 -15.92 13.51 -3.75
CA PRO A 23 -15.57 12.36 -2.95
C PRO A 23 -14.50 12.71 -1.91
N VAL A 24 -14.56 12.07 -0.75
CA VAL A 24 -13.63 12.29 0.35
C VAL A 24 -12.85 11.03 0.66
N TRP A 25 -11.53 11.14 0.55
CA TRP A 25 -10.58 10.20 1.07
C TRP A 25 -9.40 10.96 1.68
N MET A 26 -8.97 10.58 2.86
CA MET A 26 -7.86 11.26 3.53
C MET A 26 -6.65 10.32 3.61
N MET A 27 -5.48 10.82 3.19
CA MET A 27 -4.23 10.10 3.34
C MET A 27 -3.97 9.75 4.82
N ARG A 28 -3.42 8.56 5.06
CA ARG A 28 -3.11 8.04 6.41
C ARG A 28 -4.34 7.84 7.29
N GLN A 29 -5.46 7.49 6.68
CA GLN A 29 -6.67 7.12 7.43
C GLN A 29 -6.41 5.96 8.38
N ALA A 30 -5.74 4.87 7.91
CA ALA A 30 -5.20 3.86 8.78
C ALA A 30 -4.00 4.45 9.52
N GLY A 31 -4.07 4.57 10.81
CA GLY A 31 -2.98 5.24 11.41
C GLY A 31 -2.91 5.24 12.93
N ARG A 32 -1.83 5.80 13.36
CA ARG A 32 -1.40 5.86 14.75
C ARG A 32 -2.40 6.58 15.68
N TYR A 33 -3.32 7.38 15.13
CA TYR A 33 -4.36 8.05 15.91
C TYR A 33 -5.51 7.13 16.35
N MET A 34 -5.76 6.04 15.61
CA MET A 34 -6.83 5.09 15.96
C MET A 34 -6.36 4.11 17.03
N LYS A 35 -7.13 4.01 18.11
CA LYS A 35 -6.82 3.06 19.20
C LYS A 35 -6.76 1.62 18.69
N VAL A 36 -7.75 1.22 17.88
CA VAL A 36 -7.81 -0.14 17.32
C VAL A 36 -6.55 -0.50 16.50
N TYR A 37 -5.97 0.48 15.79
CA TYR A 37 -4.69 0.26 15.09
C TYR A 37 -3.53 0.11 16.07
N ARG A 38 -3.48 0.94 17.13
CA ARG A 38 -2.38 0.85 18.12
C ARG A 38 -2.42 -0.48 18.86
N ASP A 39 -3.60 -0.92 19.28
CA ASP A 39 -3.78 -2.22 19.95
C ASP A 39 -3.32 -3.39 19.06
N LEU A 40 -3.69 -3.34 17.75
CA LEU A 40 -3.24 -4.35 16.80
C LEU A 40 -1.72 -4.30 16.58
N ARG A 41 -1.15 -3.10 16.43
CA ARG A 41 0.31 -2.91 16.29
C ARG A 41 1.07 -3.45 17.51
N ASP A 42 0.56 -3.26 18.72
CA ASP A 42 1.24 -3.69 19.93
C ASP A 42 1.27 -5.23 20.04
N ASN A 43 0.28 -5.91 19.47
CA ASN A 43 0.25 -7.37 19.33
C ASN A 43 1.08 -7.89 18.14
N HIS A 44 1.23 -7.09 17.10
CA HIS A 44 1.97 -7.40 15.87
C HIS A 44 2.96 -6.26 15.57
N PRO A 45 4.10 -6.18 16.26
CA PRO A 45 5.01 -5.04 16.19
C PRO A 45 5.70 -4.88 14.84
N SER A 46 5.92 -5.99 14.09
CA SER A 46 6.52 -5.92 12.78
C SER A 46 5.61 -5.24 11.76
N PHE A 47 6.11 -4.17 11.12
CA PHE A 47 5.37 -3.50 10.04
C PHE A 47 5.19 -4.43 8.83
N ARG A 48 6.22 -5.21 8.48
CA ARG A 48 6.15 -6.16 7.36
C ARG A 48 5.10 -7.23 7.63
N GLU A 49 5.08 -7.81 8.83
CA GLU A 49 4.02 -8.76 9.21
C GLU A 49 2.63 -8.16 8.98
N ARG A 50 2.38 -6.95 9.47
CA ARG A 50 1.06 -6.29 9.31
C ARG A 50 0.70 -5.99 7.86
N SER A 51 1.68 -5.70 7.00
CA SER A 51 1.44 -5.34 5.59
C SER A 51 1.46 -6.54 4.64
N GLU A 52 2.12 -7.63 5.02
CA GLU A 52 2.28 -8.83 4.19
C GLU A 52 1.33 -9.98 4.63
N ASN A 53 0.79 -9.93 5.84
CA ASN A 53 -0.25 -10.86 6.26
C ASN A 53 -1.62 -10.37 5.75
N PRO A 54 -2.36 -11.16 4.94
CA PRO A 54 -3.61 -10.73 4.34
C PRO A 54 -4.67 -10.32 5.36
N ASP A 55 -4.84 -11.06 6.45
CA ASP A 55 -5.86 -10.78 7.47
C ASP A 55 -5.58 -9.47 8.19
N LEU A 56 -4.33 -9.24 8.59
CA LEU A 56 -3.91 -8.02 9.27
C LEU A 56 -4.01 -6.80 8.36
N SER A 57 -3.53 -6.91 7.13
CA SER A 57 -3.61 -5.84 6.13
C SER A 57 -5.06 -5.48 5.81
N TYR A 58 -5.91 -6.49 5.64
CA TYR A 58 -7.35 -6.29 5.43
C TYR A 58 -8.00 -5.59 6.63
N GLU A 59 -7.76 -6.09 7.86
CA GLU A 59 -8.33 -5.50 9.06
C GLU A 59 -7.95 -4.02 9.20
N ILE A 60 -6.65 -3.71 9.05
CA ILE A 60 -6.14 -2.34 9.15
C ILE A 60 -6.76 -1.44 8.08
N SER A 61 -6.87 -1.93 6.84
CA SER A 61 -7.50 -1.19 5.74
C SER A 61 -8.96 -0.86 6.01
N MET A 62 -9.68 -1.78 6.65
CA MET A 62 -11.11 -1.63 6.96
C MET A 62 -11.41 -0.77 8.19
N GLN A 63 -10.46 -0.61 9.12
CA GLN A 63 -10.68 0.18 10.35
C GLN A 63 -11.22 1.60 10.07
N PRO A 64 -10.60 2.42 9.19
CA PRO A 64 -11.12 3.74 8.86
C PRO A 64 -12.47 3.71 8.16
N PHE A 65 -12.68 2.73 7.29
CA PHE A 65 -13.94 2.57 6.59
C PHE A 65 -15.10 2.27 7.55
N LYS A 66 -14.87 1.37 8.50
CA LYS A 66 -15.87 1.05 9.55
C LYS A 66 -16.19 2.26 10.44
N ALA A 67 -15.18 3.09 10.74
CA ALA A 67 -15.32 4.23 11.64
C ALA A 67 -15.92 5.48 10.97
N PHE A 68 -15.57 5.77 9.72
CA PHE A 68 -15.81 7.08 9.09
C PHE A 68 -16.54 7.00 7.74
N LYS A 69 -16.67 5.83 7.14
CA LYS A 69 -17.32 5.64 5.83
C LYS A 69 -16.81 6.60 4.75
N PRO A 70 -15.48 6.74 4.52
CA PRO A 70 -14.96 7.54 3.43
C PRO A 70 -15.29 6.93 2.07
N ASP A 71 -15.18 7.72 0.99
CA ASP A 71 -15.46 7.26 -0.38
C ASP A 71 -14.36 6.39 -0.99
N GLY A 72 -13.25 6.22 -0.27
CA GLY A 72 -12.14 5.37 -0.66
C GLY A 72 -11.59 4.53 0.50
N VAL A 73 -11.17 3.31 0.19
CA VAL A 73 -10.45 2.41 1.12
C VAL A 73 -9.12 2.06 0.48
N ILE A 74 -8.03 2.44 1.13
CA ILE A 74 -6.70 2.12 0.63
C ILE A 74 -6.18 0.82 1.26
N LEU A 75 -5.56 0.00 0.42
CA LEU A 75 -4.79 -1.15 0.87
C LEU A 75 -3.69 -0.71 1.85
N PHE A 76 -3.67 -1.29 3.05
CA PHE A 76 -2.54 -1.12 3.96
C PHE A 76 -1.35 -1.94 3.47
N SER A 77 -0.32 -1.27 2.98
CA SER A 77 0.85 -1.88 2.35
C SER A 77 2.09 -0.99 2.52
N ASP A 78 3.22 -1.42 1.98
CA ASP A 78 4.45 -0.65 1.86
C ASP A 78 4.79 -0.37 0.39
N ILE A 79 5.42 0.79 0.12
CA ILE A 79 5.85 1.14 -1.24
C ILE A 79 6.94 0.22 -1.77
N LEU A 80 7.71 -0.42 -0.87
CA LEU A 80 8.82 -1.31 -1.21
C LEU A 80 8.41 -2.78 -1.32
N THR A 81 7.14 -3.10 -1.11
CA THR A 81 6.59 -4.46 -1.16
C THR A 81 7.03 -5.28 -2.40
N PRO A 82 7.25 -4.71 -3.60
CA PRO A 82 7.73 -5.48 -4.74
C PRO A 82 9.19 -5.95 -4.65
N LEU A 83 10.03 -5.29 -3.86
CA LEU A 83 11.47 -5.50 -3.87
C LEU A 83 11.93 -6.93 -3.51
N PRO A 84 11.36 -7.60 -2.50
CA PRO A 84 11.74 -8.98 -2.20
C PRO A 84 11.52 -9.95 -3.36
N GLY A 85 10.43 -9.77 -4.13
CA GLY A 85 10.18 -10.54 -5.34
C GLY A 85 11.21 -10.32 -6.44
N MET A 86 11.89 -9.19 -6.43
CA MET A 86 13.00 -8.85 -7.34
C MET A 86 14.37 -9.29 -6.78
N GLY A 87 14.41 -9.90 -5.59
CA GLY A 87 15.65 -10.34 -4.93
C GLY A 87 16.34 -9.28 -4.08
N ILE A 88 15.67 -8.16 -3.78
CA ILE A 88 16.19 -7.08 -2.94
C ILE A 88 15.52 -7.14 -1.58
N ASN A 89 16.27 -7.48 -0.54
CA ASN A 89 15.75 -7.50 0.82
C ASN A 89 15.80 -6.12 1.45
N PHE A 90 14.81 -5.84 2.29
CA PHE A 90 14.77 -4.63 3.10
C PHE A 90 14.16 -4.92 4.47
N GLU A 91 14.50 -4.09 5.43
CA GLU A 91 13.87 -4.06 6.74
C GLU A 91 13.28 -2.70 7.04
N ILE A 92 12.25 -2.67 7.90
CA ILE A 92 11.66 -1.40 8.38
C ILE A 92 12.00 -1.25 9.84
N ILE A 93 12.94 -0.34 10.12
CA ILE A 93 13.37 0.00 11.47
C ILE A 93 12.54 1.19 11.95
N GLU A 94 11.84 1.05 13.08
CA GLU A 94 10.87 2.06 13.57
C GLU A 94 11.45 3.49 13.66
N SER A 95 12.72 3.63 14.04
CA SER A 95 13.39 4.92 14.19
C SER A 95 14.04 5.47 12.91
N LYS A 96 14.26 4.61 11.89
CA LYS A 96 15.03 4.95 10.67
C LYS A 96 14.22 4.82 9.38
N GLY A 97 13.10 4.10 9.43
CA GLY A 97 12.34 3.74 8.24
C GLY A 97 12.94 2.55 7.48
N PRO A 98 12.64 2.43 6.17
CA PRO A 98 13.15 1.34 5.35
C PRO A 98 14.66 1.42 5.17
N ILE A 99 15.32 0.26 5.28
CA ILE A 99 16.76 0.09 5.03
C ILE A 99 16.94 -1.09 4.09
N ILE A 100 17.64 -0.88 2.99
CA ILE A 100 18.09 -1.93 2.07
C ILE A 100 19.45 -2.41 2.56
N GLU A 101 19.55 -3.70 2.85
CA GLU A 101 20.79 -4.28 3.41
C GLU A 101 21.96 -4.26 2.42
N ASP A 102 21.67 -4.58 1.16
CA ASP A 102 22.67 -4.59 0.07
C ASP A 102 22.20 -3.67 -1.08
N PRO A 103 22.47 -2.37 -1.00
CA PRO A 103 22.07 -1.40 -2.02
C PRO A 103 22.82 -1.63 -3.34
N ILE A 104 22.16 -1.38 -4.46
CA ILE A 104 22.76 -1.48 -5.80
C ILE A 104 23.83 -0.39 -5.99
N ARG A 105 25.05 -0.81 -6.41
CA ARG A 105 26.19 0.06 -6.64
C ARG A 105 26.83 -0.11 -8.02
N ASN A 106 26.44 -1.13 -8.77
CA ASN A 106 27.02 -1.40 -10.07
C ASN A 106 26.02 -2.11 -10.99
N ILE A 107 26.35 -2.13 -12.29
CA ILE A 107 25.47 -2.68 -13.32
C ILE A 107 25.22 -4.19 -13.14
N HIS A 108 26.19 -4.94 -12.67
CA HIS A 108 26.03 -6.39 -12.49
C HIS A 108 24.97 -6.73 -11.43
N GLN A 109 24.81 -5.90 -10.41
CA GLN A 109 23.74 -6.09 -9.43
C GLN A 109 22.36 -5.85 -10.06
N ILE A 110 22.25 -4.94 -11.05
CA ILE A 110 21.02 -4.72 -11.80
C ILE A 110 20.73 -5.93 -12.71
N GLU A 111 21.73 -6.47 -13.39
CA GLU A 111 21.60 -7.63 -14.27
C GLU A 111 21.17 -8.90 -13.50
N ASN A 112 21.47 -8.96 -12.21
CA ASN A 112 21.09 -10.07 -11.33
C ASN A 112 19.71 -9.93 -10.69
N LEU A 113 18.99 -8.83 -10.93
CA LEU A 113 17.63 -8.67 -10.44
C LEU A 113 16.71 -9.73 -11.05
N LYS A 114 15.85 -10.28 -10.21
CA LYS A 114 14.85 -11.25 -10.66
C LYS A 114 13.67 -10.52 -11.29
N GLU A 115 13.09 -11.14 -12.30
CA GLU A 115 11.80 -10.69 -12.81
C GLU A 115 10.72 -10.87 -11.73
N LEU A 116 9.97 -9.81 -11.48
CA LEU A 116 8.87 -9.86 -10.52
C LEU A 116 7.69 -10.61 -11.15
N ILE A 117 7.30 -11.72 -10.53
CA ILE A 117 6.09 -12.45 -10.88
C ILE A 117 5.02 -12.13 -9.82
N PRO A 118 4.08 -11.19 -10.09
CA PRO A 118 3.17 -10.67 -9.06
C PRO A 118 2.31 -11.74 -8.40
N ASN A 119 1.83 -12.72 -9.16
CA ASN A 119 0.99 -13.78 -8.62
C ASN A 119 1.72 -14.72 -7.65
N GLU A 120 3.05 -14.79 -7.74
CA GLU A 120 3.87 -15.60 -6.84
C GLU A 120 4.36 -14.76 -5.64
N SER A 121 4.93 -13.60 -5.93
CA SER A 121 5.61 -12.78 -4.93
C SER A 121 4.67 -11.86 -4.14
N LEU A 122 3.50 -11.52 -4.71
CA LEU A 122 2.55 -10.55 -4.19
C LEU A 122 1.12 -11.10 -4.11
N SER A 123 0.98 -12.43 -3.97
CA SER A 123 -0.35 -13.09 -3.90
C SER A 123 -1.21 -12.50 -2.78
N PHE A 124 -0.60 -12.19 -1.63
CA PHE A 124 -1.27 -11.56 -0.49
C PHE A 124 -1.88 -10.19 -0.83
N VAL A 125 -1.25 -9.40 -1.70
CA VAL A 125 -1.82 -8.12 -2.17
C VAL A 125 -3.12 -8.35 -2.95
N GLY A 126 -3.12 -9.33 -3.86
CA GLY A 126 -4.29 -9.69 -4.64
C GLY A 126 -5.44 -10.21 -3.77
N GLU A 127 -5.11 -11.00 -2.75
CA GLU A 127 -6.07 -11.53 -1.78
C GLU A 127 -6.75 -10.43 -0.98
N VAL A 128 -5.97 -9.49 -0.42
CA VAL A 128 -6.52 -8.35 0.34
C VAL A 128 -7.36 -7.44 -0.53
N LEU A 129 -6.91 -7.11 -1.74
CA LEU A 129 -7.67 -6.27 -2.67
C LEU A 129 -9.00 -6.92 -3.06
N SER A 130 -9.01 -8.23 -3.26
CA SER A 130 -10.23 -8.98 -3.57
C SER A 130 -11.22 -8.97 -2.41
N SER A 131 -10.73 -9.17 -1.19
CA SER A 131 -11.54 -9.14 0.03
C SER A 131 -12.11 -7.74 0.30
N LEU A 132 -11.27 -6.70 0.19
CA LEU A 132 -11.71 -5.31 0.32
C LEU A 132 -12.80 -4.98 -0.70
N LYS A 133 -12.59 -5.32 -1.98
CA LYS A 133 -13.55 -5.04 -3.04
C LYS A 133 -14.89 -5.72 -2.80
N LYS A 134 -14.87 -6.94 -2.29
CA LYS A 134 -16.09 -7.70 -1.95
C LYS A 134 -16.87 -7.00 -0.83
N ASP A 135 -16.19 -6.57 0.22
CA ASP A 135 -16.84 -6.10 1.44
C ASP A 135 -17.22 -4.62 1.41
N VAL A 136 -16.46 -3.77 0.70
CA VAL A 136 -16.90 -2.38 0.49
C VAL A 136 -17.88 -2.23 -0.67
N SER A 137 -17.93 -3.21 -1.57
CA SER A 137 -18.89 -3.30 -2.68
C SER A 137 -19.01 -1.96 -3.45
N SER A 138 -20.22 -1.37 -3.46
CA SER A 138 -20.50 -0.07 -4.09
C SER A 138 -20.38 1.14 -3.15
N GLU A 139 -20.15 0.91 -1.85
CA GLU A 139 -20.06 1.99 -0.86
C GLU A 139 -18.80 2.83 -1.01
N ALA A 140 -17.66 2.22 -1.39
CA ALA A 140 -16.39 2.92 -1.53
C ALA A 140 -15.52 2.33 -2.65
N THR A 141 -14.58 3.14 -3.14
CA THR A 141 -13.58 2.69 -4.12
C THR A 141 -12.37 2.11 -3.41
N VAL A 142 -11.96 0.89 -3.78
CA VAL A 142 -10.70 0.32 -3.31
C VAL A 142 -9.54 0.96 -4.06
N LEU A 143 -8.55 1.44 -3.31
CA LEU A 143 -7.34 2.07 -3.81
C LEU A 143 -6.16 1.14 -3.57
N GLY A 144 -5.41 0.82 -4.63
CA GLY A 144 -4.12 0.16 -4.52
C GLY A 144 -3.05 1.10 -3.96
N PHE A 145 -1.92 0.52 -3.55
CA PHE A 145 -0.79 1.26 -3.04
C PHE A 145 0.52 0.69 -3.61
N VAL A 146 1.32 1.54 -4.24
CA VAL A 146 2.57 1.12 -4.89
C VAL A 146 3.56 2.27 -4.93
N GLY A 147 4.84 1.96 -4.78
CA GLY A 147 5.91 2.92 -5.02
C GLY A 147 6.09 3.21 -6.51
N ALA A 148 6.29 4.48 -6.87
CA ALA A 148 6.66 4.84 -8.24
C ALA A 148 8.07 4.30 -8.58
N PRO A 149 8.37 3.99 -9.86
CA PRO A 149 9.67 3.44 -10.26
C PRO A 149 10.88 4.27 -9.77
N TRP A 150 10.80 5.59 -9.86
CA TRP A 150 11.84 6.47 -9.33
C TRP A 150 12.02 6.33 -7.81
N THR A 151 10.92 6.23 -7.07
CA THR A 151 10.97 6.06 -5.61
C THR A 151 11.65 4.74 -5.25
N LEU A 152 11.30 3.64 -5.92
CA LEU A 152 11.93 2.34 -5.71
C LEU A 152 13.41 2.39 -6.04
N ALA A 153 13.77 2.93 -7.21
CA ALA A 153 15.17 3.07 -7.63
C ALA A 153 15.99 3.90 -6.61
N ALA A 154 15.43 5.02 -6.13
CA ALA A 154 16.08 5.85 -5.12
C ALA A 154 16.38 5.06 -3.83
N TYR A 155 15.41 4.31 -3.31
CA TYR A 155 15.65 3.47 -2.12
C TYR A 155 16.68 2.38 -2.37
N VAL A 156 16.59 1.72 -3.52
CA VAL A 156 17.48 0.59 -3.86
C VAL A 156 18.93 1.07 -4.06
N VAL A 157 19.13 2.25 -4.62
CA VAL A 157 20.46 2.84 -4.82
C VAL A 157 20.98 3.48 -3.54
N GLU A 158 20.19 4.33 -2.87
CA GLU A 158 20.64 5.02 -1.65
C GLU A 158 20.74 4.09 -0.44
N GLY A 159 19.99 2.98 -0.43
CA GLY A 159 19.93 2.03 0.68
C GLY A 159 19.00 2.45 1.82
N LYS A 160 18.55 3.69 1.84
CA LYS A 160 17.69 4.29 2.85
C LYS A 160 17.01 5.55 2.32
N SER A 161 16.13 6.15 3.11
CA SER A 161 15.59 7.48 2.80
C SER A 161 16.74 8.51 2.72
N SER A 162 16.84 9.20 1.59
CA SER A 162 17.82 10.27 1.34
C SER A 162 17.10 11.55 0.92
N LYS A 163 17.68 12.71 1.28
CA LYS A 163 17.18 14.02 0.84
C LYS A 163 17.92 14.55 -0.39
N ASN A 164 19.12 14.04 -0.64
CA ASN A 164 20.05 14.66 -1.59
C ASN A 164 20.28 13.82 -2.84
N TYR A 165 19.93 12.53 -2.84
CA TYR A 165 20.16 11.61 -3.98
C TYR A 165 21.56 11.75 -4.58
N SER A 166 22.58 11.71 -3.70
CA SER A 166 23.96 12.09 -4.03
C SER A 166 24.92 10.93 -4.25
N LEU A 167 24.39 9.71 -4.37
CA LEU A 167 25.18 8.51 -4.66
C LEU A 167 25.22 8.22 -6.14
#